data_b901fc4ed67801e45f10b9035c4b4e5d
#
_entry.id   b901fc4ed67801e45f10b9035c4b4e5d
#
_cell.length_a   1.000
_cell.length_b   1.000
_cell.length_c   1.000
_cell.angle_alpha   90.00
_cell.angle_beta   90.00
_cell.angle_gamma   90.00
#
_symmetry.space_group_name_H-M   'P 1'
#
loop_
_entity.id
_entity.type
_entity.pdbx_description
1 polymer ?
#
loop_
_entity_poly.entity_id
_entity_poly.type
_entity_poly.pdbx_seq_one_letter_code
_entity_poly.pdbx_strand_id
1 'polypeptide(L)'
;MNNKVYEIVQQQILDMLEKSEKEGKIHWIKPWQGGTPLPKSYLADEQTFYKGINSIINPISEFVTFTELQKMREKDSSIKIRKGCHQHTVYYFNFMEKKNEDGTVKTDEKGNPIKIPFLKFYKVYDINDVIGLESRMKNFVKNEHTLDANMKKAELYMRVFCVLKSNIKQPKKLKLN
;
A
#
# COMPACT_ATOMS: atom_id res chain seq x y z
N MET A 1 1.66 -0.23 -20.99
CA MET A 1 1.57 0.03 -19.54
C MET A 1 1.02 -1.22 -18.88
N ASN A 2 1.53 -1.64 -17.75
CA ASN A 2 1.10 -2.90 -17.13
C ASN A 2 -0.21 -2.67 -16.36
N ASN A 3 -1.35 -2.73 -17.06
CA ASN A 3 -2.70 -2.50 -16.49
C ASN A 3 -2.98 -3.40 -15.29
N LYS A 4 -2.40 -4.61 -15.28
CA LYS A 4 -2.61 -5.61 -14.21
C LYS A 4 -2.24 -5.10 -12.80
N VAL A 5 -1.19 -4.27 -12.67
CA VAL A 5 -0.80 -3.74 -11.35
C VAL A 5 -1.79 -2.70 -10.87
N TYR A 6 -2.30 -1.86 -11.76
CA TYR A 6 -3.35 -0.88 -11.42
C TYR A 6 -4.65 -1.57 -10.97
N GLU A 7 -5.04 -2.64 -11.67
CA GLU A 7 -6.21 -3.45 -11.30
C GLU A 7 -6.07 -4.06 -9.90
N ILE A 8 -4.88 -4.58 -9.57
CA ILE A 8 -4.58 -5.11 -8.23
C ILE A 8 -4.71 -4.02 -7.15
N VAL A 9 -4.17 -2.82 -7.40
CA VAL A 9 -4.28 -1.68 -6.46
C VAL A 9 -5.73 -1.27 -6.28
N GLN A 10 -6.48 -1.14 -7.38
CA GLN A 10 -7.90 -0.79 -7.33
C GLN A 10 -8.70 -1.81 -6.54
N GLN A 11 -8.47 -3.10 -6.77
CA GLN A 11 -9.18 -4.15 -6.06
C GLN A 11 -8.87 -4.12 -4.56
N GLN A 12 -7.62 -3.93 -4.16
CA GLN A 12 -7.27 -3.83 -2.75
C GLN A 12 -7.93 -2.63 -2.04
N ILE A 13 -8.06 -1.51 -2.74
CA ILE A 13 -8.79 -0.34 -2.20
C ILE A 13 -10.27 -0.65 -2.05
N LEU A 14 -10.88 -1.30 -3.06
CA LEU A 14 -12.28 -1.68 -3.00
C LEU A 14 -12.55 -2.66 -1.86
N ASP A 15 -11.74 -3.70 -1.73
CA ASP A 15 -11.84 -4.69 -0.65
C ASP A 15 -11.76 -4.04 0.73
N MET A 16 -10.85 -3.06 0.89
CA MET A 16 -10.71 -2.29 2.13
C MET A 16 -11.94 -1.43 2.42
N LEU A 17 -12.52 -0.80 1.40
CA LEU A 17 -13.74 0.00 1.54
C LEU A 17 -14.95 -0.88 1.88
N GLU A 18 -15.12 -2.01 1.19
CA GLU A 18 -16.19 -2.97 1.48
C GLU A 18 -16.08 -3.54 2.90
N LYS A 19 -14.86 -3.85 3.34
CA LYS A 19 -14.60 -4.30 4.70
C LYS A 19 -14.99 -3.22 5.71
N SER A 20 -14.62 -1.96 5.44
CA SER A 20 -14.97 -0.82 6.28
C SER A 20 -16.49 -0.63 6.38
N GLU A 21 -17.21 -0.82 5.27
CA GLU A 21 -18.66 -0.75 5.23
C GLU A 21 -19.32 -1.87 6.07
N LYS A 22 -18.90 -3.12 5.86
CA LYS A 22 -19.42 -4.30 6.57
C LYS A 22 -19.20 -4.22 8.08
N GLU A 23 -18.04 -3.75 8.51
CA GLU A 23 -17.67 -3.67 9.93
C GLU A 23 -18.12 -2.37 10.60
N GLY A 24 -18.63 -1.40 9.84
CA GLY A 24 -19.00 -0.06 10.34
C GLY A 24 -17.80 0.70 10.93
N LYS A 25 -16.58 0.35 10.53
CA LYS A 25 -15.32 0.95 11.01
C LYS A 25 -14.50 1.39 9.81
N ILE A 26 -13.86 2.56 9.93
CA ILE A 26 -12.91 3.01 8.91
C ILE A 26 -11.60 2.26 9.12
N HIS A 27 -11.24 1.37 8.18
CA HIS A 27 -9.94 0.69 8.17
C HIS A 27 -8.81 1.56 7.64
N TRP A 28 -9.14 2.77 7.22
CA TRP A 28 -8.20 3.76 6.73
C TRP A 28 -7.85 4.74 7.86
N ILE A 29 -6.58 4.78 8.23
CA ILE A 29 -6.06 5.70 9.25
C ILE A 29 -5.34 6.84 8.51
N LYS A 30 -5.61 8.08 8.92
CA LYS A 30 -4.84 9.24 8.45
C LYS A 30 -3.38 9.09 8.86
N PRO A 31 -2.44 8.85 7.93
CA PRO A 31 -1.04 8.65 8.30
C PRO A 31 -0.34 9.91 8.80
N TRP A 32 -0.97 11.06 8.71
CA TRP A 32 -0.41 12.38 9.04
C TRP A 32 -0.96 13.04 10.31
N GLN A 33 -1.67 12.33 11.15
CA GLN A 33 -1.97 12.83 12.50
C GLN A 33 -0.71 12.67 13.36
N GLY A 34 -0.16 13.81 13.80
CA GLY A 34 1.15 13.93 14.38
C GLY A 34 1.54 12.84 15.37
N GLY A 35 2.72 12.27 15.17
CA GLY A 35 3.29 11.25 16.04
C GLY A 35 2.86 9.80 15.75
N THR A 36 1.95 9.56 14.82
CA THR A 36 1.58 8.18 14.43
C THR A 36 2.67 7.59 13.55
N PRO A 37 3.31 6.46 13.91
CA PRO A 37 4.24 5.80 13.03
C PRO A 37 3.53 5.30 11.78
N LEU A 38 4.28 5.25 10.69
CA LEU A 38 3.84 4.69 9.42
C LEU A 38 4.47 3.31 9.23
N PRO A 39 3.88 2.46 8.39
CA PRO A 39 4.52 1.21 8.02
C PRO A 39 5.88 1.47 7.36
N LYS A 40 6.86 0.62 7.61
CA LYS A 40 8.21 0.76 7.06
C LYS A 40 8.87 -0.58 6.74
N SER A 41 9.98 -0.55 6.01
CA SER A 41 10.84 -1.72 5.88
C SER A 41 11.63 -1.94 7.18
N TYR A 42 11.74 -3.20 7.60
CA TYR A 42 12.51 -3.58 8.79
C TYR A 42 13.99 -3.21 8.70
N LEU A 43 14.57 -3.27 7.49
CA LEU A 43 15.97 -2.93 7.28
C LEU A 43 16.22 -1.44 7.01
N ALA A 44 15.17 -0.65 6.84
CA ALA A 44 15.32 0.78 6.62
C ALA A 44 15.65 1.52 7.91
N ASP A 45 16.25 2.71 7.75
CA ASP A 45 16.53 3.62 8.85
C ASP A 45 15.24 4.00 9.60
N GLU A 46 15.37 4.42 10.84
CA GLU A 46 14.24 4.71 11.73
C GLU A 46 13.25 5.72 11.16
N GLN A 47 13.71 6.64 10.32
CA GLN A 47 12.90 7.71 9.73
C GLN A 47 12.37 7.40 8.33
N THR A 48 12.67 6.23 7.77
CA THR A 48 12.25 5.86 6.41
C THR A 48 10.96 5.05 6.44
N PHE A 49 9.84 5.73 6.19
CA PHE A 49 8.51 5.12 6.18
C PHE A 49 7.97 4.94 4.77
N TYR A 50 7.07 3.99 4.61
CA TYR A 50 6.27 3.86 3.40
C TYR A 50 5.34 5.05 3.24
N LYS A 51 5.21 5.53 1.99
CA LYS A 51 4.44 6.72 1.64
C LYS A 51 3.30 6.39 0.68
N GLY A 52 2.36 7.31 0.55
CA GLY A 52 1.25 7.19 -0.40
C GLY A 52 0.39 5.96 -0.13
N ILE A 53 0.04 5.22 -1.18
CA ILE A 53 -0.83 4.06 -1.09
C ILE A 53 -0.33 3.01 -0.11
N ASN A 54 0.98 2.84 0.02
CA ASN A 54 1.57 1.84 0.91
C ASN A 54 1.32 2.13 2.39
N SER A 55 1.16 3.39 2.78
CA SER A 55 0.83 3.78 4.15
C SER A 55 -0.67 3.65 4.46
N ILE A 56 -1.50 3.48 3.44
CA ILE A 56 -2.94 3.36 3.56
C ILE A 56 -3.36 1.89 3.65
N ILE A 57 -2.83 1.06 2.75
CA ILE A 57 -3.25 -0.34 2.60
C ILE A 57 -2.52 -1.31 3.54
N ASN A 58 -1.38 -0.91 4.10
CA ASN A 58 -0.60 -1.76 5.01
C ASN A 58 -0.83 -1.33 6.46
N PRO A 59 -0.90 -2.29 7.40
CA PRO A 59 -0.97 -1.98 8.82
C PRO A 59 0.30 -1.26 9.29
N ILE A 60 0.19 -0.56 10.43
CA ILE A 60 1.34 0.05 11.08
C ILE A 60 2.22 -1.05 11.66
N SER A 61 3.26 -1.40 10.91
CA SER A 61 4.22 -2.44 11.27
C SER A 61 5.52 -2.28 10.50
N GLU A 62 6.48 -3.13 10.81
CA GLU A 62 7.70 -3.29 10.04
C GLU A 62 7.57 -4.50 9.13
N PHE A 63 8.07 -4.35 7.92
CA PHE A 63 7.95 -5.35 6.87
C PHE A 63 9.30 -5.78 6.33
N VAL A 64 9.40 -7.05 5.97
CA VAL A 64 10.61 -7.65 5.41
C VAL A 64 10.27 -8.45 4.16
N THR A 65 11.13 -8.41 3.16
CA THR A 65 10.99 -9.23 1.95
C THR A 65 11.49 -10.65 2.19
N PHE A 66 11.02 -11.60 1.38
CA PHE A 66 11.49 -12.99 1.48
C PHE A 66 13.01 -13.10 1.25
N THR A 67 13.56 -12.33 0.31
CA THR A 67 15.00 -12.33 0.02
C THR A 67 15.83 -11.84 1.20
N GLU A 68 15.35 -10.81 1.89
CA GLU A 68 15.98 -10.30 3.11
C GLU A 68 15.94 -11.34 4.23
N LEU A 69 14.78 -12.00 4.40
CA LEU A 69 14.66 -13.11 5.36
C LEU A 69 15.62 -14.27 5.07
N GLN A 70 15.79 -14.63 3.81
CA GLN A 70 16.76 -15.67 3.45
C GLN A 70 18.18 -15.30 3.88
N LYS A 71 18.62 -14.07 3.59
CA LYS A 71 19.94 -13.57 4.01
C LYS A 71 20.12 -13.52 5.53
N MET A 72 19.06 -13.22 6.27
CA MET A 72 19.08 -13.26 7.73
C MET A 72 19.17 -14.70 8.25
N ARG A 73 18.45 -15.63 7.63
CA ARG A 73 18.49 -17.07 7.98
C ARG A 73 19.84 -17.73 7.75
N GLU A 74 20.61 -17.25 6.78
CA GLU A 74 22.00 -17.69 6.58
C GLU A 74 22.88 -17.39 7.81
N LYS A 75 22.55 -16.33 8.55
CA LYS A 75 23.26 -15.89 9.76
C LYS A 75 22.65 -16.48 11.02
N ASP A 76 21.35 -16.65 11.05
CA ASP A 76 20.60 -17.17 12.19
C ASP A 76 19.45 -18.09 11.71
N SER A 77 19.67 -19.40 11.83
CA SER A 77 18.72 -20.43 11.40
C SER A 77 17.44 -20.49 12.23
N SER A 78 17.38 -19.77 13.35
CA SER A 78 16.16 -19.67 14.18
C SER A 78 15.07 -18.82 13.52
N ILE A 79 15.44 -17.94 12.59
CA ILE A 79 14.51 -17.04 11.87
C ILE A 79 13.62 -17.84 10.94
N LYS A 80 12.31 -17.81 11.21
CA LYS A 80 11.30 -18.57 10.45
C LYS A 80 10.04 -17.76 10.26
N ILE A 81 9.43 -17.91 9.09
CA ILE A 81 8.10 -17.35 8.82
C ILE A 81 7.07 -18.24 9.49
N ARG A 82 6.14 -17.64 10.23
CA ARG A 82 5.03 -18.36 10.87
C ARG A 82 4.13 -18.98 9.79
N LYS A 83 3.75 -20.23 9.97
CA LYS A 83 2.86 -20.93 9.04
C LYS A 83 1.48 -20.25 9.00
N GLY A 84 0.98 -20.01 7.78
CA GLY A 84 -0.33 -19.37 7.58
C GLY A 84 -0.34 -17.84 7.71
N CYS A 85 0.83 -17.20 7.83
CA CYS A 85 0.90 -15.74 7.84
C CYS A 85 0.41 -15.12 6.52
N HIS A 86 -0.11 -13.90 6.62
CA HIS A 86 -0.56 -13.14 5.47
C HIS A 86 0.60 -12.38 4.83
N GLN A 87 0.67 -12.41 3.50
CA GLN A 87 1.61 -11.57 2.75
C GLN A 87 0.98 -10.22 2.43
N HIS A 88 1.70 -9.16 2.76
CA HIS A 88 1.33 -7.80 2.39
C HIS A 88 1.95 -7.41 1.05
N THR A 89 1.41 -6.37 0.42
CA THR A 89 1.90 -5.86 -0.85
C THR A 89 2.41 -4.44 -0.69
N VAL A 90 3.62 -4.19 -1.15
CA VAL A 90 4.23 -2.85 -1.22
C VAL A 90 4.43 -2.47 -2.67
N TYR A 91 3.95 -1.29 -3.05
CA TYR A 91 4.04 -0.76 -4.40
C TYR A 91 5.20 0.22 -4.50
N TYR A 92 5.94 0.10 -5.58
CA TYR A 92 7.05 0.98 -5.91
C TYR A 92 6.81 1.64 -7.26
N PHE A 93 6.65 2.95 -7.23
CA PHE A 93 6.48 3.78 -8.41
C PHE A 93 7.76 4.56 -8.68
N ASN A 94 8.22 4.53 -9.93
CA ASN A 94 9.38 5.29 -10.36
C ASN A 94 9.28 5.58 -11.86
N PHE A 95 10.25 6.34 -12.38
CA PHE A 95 10.42 6.61 -13.80
C PHE A 95 11.66 5.90 -14.32
N MET A 96 11.54 5.28 -15.46
CA MET A 96 12.67 4.72 -16.22
C MET A 96 12.95 5.58 -17.44
N GLU A 97 14.20 5.76 -17.79
CA GLU A 97 14.60 6.37 -19.06
C GLU A 97 14.28 5.39 -20.20
N LYS A 98 13.60 5.90 -21.23
CA LYS A 98 13.34 5.13 -22.44
C LYS A 98 14.64 4.93 -23.18
N LYS A 99 14.97 3.70 -23.55
CA LYS A 99 16.15 3.36 -24.34
C LYS A 99 15.75 3.08 -25.78
N ASN A 100 16.65 3.41 -26.70
CA ASN A 100 16.61 2.99 -28.09
C ASN A 100 17.04 1.52 -28.21
N GLU A 101 16.93 0.95 -29.40
CA GLU A 101 17.32 -0.44 -29.68
C GLU A 101 18.84 -0.67 -29.50
N ASP A 102 19.65 0.36 -29.69
CA ASP A 102 21.10 0.36 -29.47
C ASP A 102 21.52 0.52 -27.98
N GLY A 103 20.53 0.68 -27.06
CA GLY A 103 20.76 0.85 -25.62
C GLY A 103 21.01 2.29 -25.17
N THR A 104 21.08 3.26 -26.10
CA THR A 104 21.23 4.69 -25.79
C THR A 104 19.93 5.25 -25.20
N VAL A 105 20.03 6.30 -24.38
CA VAL A 105 18.86 6.95 -23.81
C VAL A 105 18.15 7.77 -24.89
N LYS A 106 16.86 7.53 -25.05
CA LYS A 106 16.01 8.32 -25.97
C LYS A 106 15.72 9.68 -25.39
N THR A 107 16.02 10.74 -26.16
CA THR A 107 15.79 12.12 -25.77
C THR A 107 14.63 12.75 -26.54
N ASP A 108 14.06 13.80 -25.98
CA ASP A 108 13.09 14.68 -26.64
C ASP A 108 13.81 15.67 -27.58
N GLU A 109 13.06 16.52 -28.26
CA GLU A 109 13.59 17.55 -29.17
C GLU A 109 14.49 18.58 -28.47
N LYS A 110 14.43 18.67 -27.13
CA LYS A 110 15.24 19.56 -26.30
C LYS A 110 16.45 18.87 -25.69
N GLY A 111 16.69 17.59 -26.01
CA GLY A 111 17.80 16.80 -25.49
C GLY A 111 17.56 16.18 -24.10
N ASN A 112 16.35 16.30 -23.52
CA ASN A 112 16.05 15.72 -22.21
C ASN A 112 15.68 14.23 -22.34
N PRO A 113 16.08 13.37 -21.38
CA PRO A 113 15.69 11.96 -21.36
C PRO A 113 14.17 11.78 -21.31
N ILE A 114 13.61 11.00 -22.24
CA ILE A 114 12.20 10.61 -22.18
C ILE A 114 12.03 9.59 -21.07
N LYS A 115 11.22 9.95 -20.06
CA LYS A 115 10.95 9.10 -18.90
C LYS A 115 9.59 8.42 -19.03
N ILE A 116 9.58 7.11 -18.77
CA ILE A 116 8.36 6.29 -18.75
C ILE A 116 8.07 5.92 -17.30
N PRO A 117 6.84 6.18 -16.81
CA PRO A 117 6.45 5.74 -15.49
C PRO A 117 6.35 4.21 -15.46
N PHE A 118 6.84 3.60 -14.37
CA PHE A 118 6.63 2.20 -14.12
C PHE A 118 6.20 1.95 -12.68
N LEU A 119 5.36 0.96 -12.51
CA LEU A 119 4.85 0.52 -11.22
C LEU A 119 5.24 -0.94 -11.03
N LYS A 120 5.90 -1.24 -9.91
CA LYS A 120 6.19 -2.60 -9.45
C LYS A 120 5.53 -2.85 -8.10
N PHE A 121 5.41 -4.10 -7.74
CA PHE A 121 4.98 -4.48 -6.39
C PHE A 121 5.89 -5.60 -5.85
N TYR A 122 5.99 -5.64 -4.53
CA TYR A 122 6.73 -6.65 -3.79
C TYR A 122 5.82 -7.28 -2.76
N LYS A 123 5.99 -8.57 -2.53
CA LYS A 123 5.38 -9.26 -1.40
C LYS A 123 6.31 -9.16 -0.20
N VAL A 124 5.74 -8.74 0.92
CA VAL A 124 6.45 -8.56 2.18
C VAL A 124 5.72 -9.27 3.32
N TYR A 125 6.44 -9.61 4.36
CA TYR A 125 5.92 -10.23 5.58
C TYR A 125 5.98 -9.23 6.71
N ASP A 126 4.95 -9.21 7.54
CA ASP A 126 4.96 -8.47 8.80
C ASP A 126 5.99 -9.08 9.74
N ILE A 127 6.81 -8.25 10.38
CA ILE A 127 7.83 -8.71 11.31
C ILE A 127 7.24 -9.51 12.48
N ASN A 128 6.00 -9.19 12.89
CA ASN A 128 5.28 -9.90 13.93
C ASN A 128 4.94 -11.36 13.54
N ASP A 129 4.97 -11.68 12.25
CA ASP A 129 4.79 -13.03 11.71
C ASP A 129 6.10 -13.75 11.47
N VAL A 130 7.22 -13.15 11.86
CA VAL A 130 8.55 -13.75 11.73
C VAL A 130 9.07 -14.14 13.12
N ILE A 131 9.30 -15.42 13.32
CA ILE A 131 9.91 -15.95 14.55
C ILE A 131 11.41 -15.64 14.51
N GLY A 132 11.98 -15.21 15.63
CA GLY A 132 13.40 -14.91 15.77
C GLY A 132 13.76 -13.46 15.44
N LEU A 133 12.78 -12.61 15.09
CA LEU A 133 12.97 -11.18 14.93
C LEU A 133 12.00 -10.42 15.85
N GLU A 134 12.47 -9.30 16.36
CA GLU A 134 11.67 -8.39 17.18
C GLU A 134 11.45 -7.07 16.47
N SER A 135 10.26 -6.50 16.62
CA SER A 135 9.96 -5.18 16.10
C SER A 135 10.81 -4.10 16.78
N ARG A 136 11.38 -3.23 15.98
CA ARG A 136 12.10 -2.05 16.44
C ARG A 136 11.17 -0.85 16.67
N MET A 137 9.94 -0.96 16.22
CA MET A 137 8.92 0.05 16.51
C MET A 137 8.60 -0.05 18.00
N LYS A 138 9.09 0.91 18.80
CA LYS A 138 8.77 1.03 20.22
C LYS A 138 7.25 0.96 20.37
N ASN A 139 6.79 0.19 21.35
CA ASN A 139 5.39 -0.10 21.62
C ASN A 139 4.48 1.10 21.36
N PHE A 140 3.86 1.07 20.19
CA PHE A 140 2.89 2.07 19.81
C PHE A 140 1.60 1.66 20.51
N VAL A 141 1.26 2.37 21.56
CA VAL A 141 -0.07 2.28 22.16
C VAL A 141 -1.03 2.68 21.03
N LYS A 142 -1.81 1.72 20.54
CA LYS A 142 -3.01 2.02 19.76
C LYS A 142 -3.89 2.88 20.65
N ASN A 143 -3.72 4.18 20.58
CA ASN A 143 -4.78 5.06 21.05
C ASN A 143 -5.97 4.72 20.15
N GLU A 144 -6.96 4.05 20.69
CA GLU A 144 -8.27 3.97 20.09
C GLU A 144 -8.74 5.41 19.96
N HIS A 145 -8.48 5.99 18.79
CA HIS A 145 -8.95 7.34 18.51
C HIS A 145 -10.47 7.28 18.54
N THR A 146 -11.03 7.77 19.60
CA THR A 146 -12.43 8.21 19.60
C THR A 146 -12.60 9.10 18.38
N LEU A 147 -13.42 8.64 17.45
CA LEU A 147 -13.74 9.36 16.22
C LEU A 147 -14.15 10.77 16.59
N ASP A 148 -13.30 11.76 16.33
CA ASP A 148 -13.66 13.15 16.54
C ASP A 148 -14.85 13.51 15.62
N ALA A 149 -15.52 14.62 15.89
CA ALA A 149 -16.69 15.05 15.14
C ALA A 149 -16.42 15.21 13.63
N ASN A 150 -15.17 15.47 13.22
CA ASN A 150 -14.77 15.61 11.83
C ASN A 150 -14.65 14.25 11.13
N MET A 151 -14.18 13.22 11.84
CA MET A 151 -14.18 11.85 11.33
C MET A 151 -15.60 11.31 11.18
N LYS A 152 -16.50 11.60 12.12
CA LYS A 152 -17.93 11.26 12.00
C LYS A 152 -18.59 11.94 10.79
N LYS A 153 -18.25 13.19 10.50
CA LYS A 153 -18.70 13.87 9.27
C LYS A 153 -18.14 13.21 8.01
N ALA A 154 -16.85 12.89 7.97
CA ALA A 154 -16.24 12.21 6.82
C ALA A 154 -16.88 10.84 6.57
N GLU A 155 -17.19 10.10 7.63
CA GLU A 155 -17.88 8.82 7.55
C GLU A 155 -19.30 8.98 6.99
N LEU A 156 -20.03 10.02 7.43
CA LEU A 156 -21.34 10.34 6.90
C LEU A 156 -21.30 10.68 5.40
N TYR A 157 -20.31 11.47 4.96
CA TYR A 157 -20.12 11.79 3.53
C TYR A 157 -19.79 10.54 2.70
N MET A 158 -18.97 9.63 3.22
CA MET A 158 -18.67 8.37 2.56
C MET A 158 -19.90 7.48 2.41
N ARG A 159 -20.73 7.37 3.44
CA ARG A 159 -22.02 6.63 3.39
C ARG A 159 -22.95 7.24 2.35
N VAL A 160 -23.12 8.57 2.35
CA VAL A 160 -23.94 9.28 1.35
C VAL A 160 -23.42 9.05 -0.06
N PHE A 161 -22.10 9.11 -0.27
CA PHE A 161 -21.49 8.88 -1.57
C PHE A 161 -21.70 7.44 -2.08
N CYS A 162 -21.57 6.45 -1.21
CA CYS A 162 -21.84 5.03 -1.55
C CYS A 162 -23.32 4.83 -1.92
N VAL A 163 -24.26 5.42 -1.17
CA VAL A 163 -25.70 5.36 -1.48
C VAL A 163 -26.01 6.05 -2.80
N LEU A 164 -25.44 7.20 -3.07
CA LEU A 164 -25.61 7.90 -4.36
C LEU A 164 -25.07 7.09 -5.53
N LYS A 165 -23.91 6.43 -5.36
CA LYS A 165 -23.30 5.58 -6.39
C LYS A 165 -24.13 4.34 -6.69
N SER A 166 -24.77 3.73 -5.70
CA SER A 166 -25.67 2.58 -5.88
C SER A 166 -26.97 2.97 -6.61
N ASN A 167 -27.38 4.23 -6.52
CA ASN A 167 -28.58 4.76 -7.17
C ASN A 167 -28.34 5.31 -8.59
N ILE A 168 -27.09 5.46 -9.02
CA ILE A 168 -26.78 5.83 -10.41
C ILE A 168 -26.92 4.56 -11.26
N LYS A 169 -28.15 4.32 -11.77
CA LYS A 169 -28.40 3.31 -12.80
C LYS A 169 -27.47 3.59 -13.98
N GLN A 170 -26.72 2.57 -14.41
CA GLN A 170 -25.91 2.65 -15.63
C GLN A 170 -26.77 3.19 -16.79
N PRO A 171 -26.24 4.14 -17.58
CA PRO A 171 -26.97 4.62 -18.75
C PRO A 171 -27.24 3.45 -19.68
N LYS A 172 -28.49 3.21 -20.02
CA LYS A 172 -28.89 2.20 -21.02
C LYS A 172 -28.09 2.49 -22.29
N LYS A 173 -27.31 1.50 -22.75
CA LYS A 173 -26.69 1.55 -24.08
C LYS A 173 -27.77 1.88 -25.09
N LEU A 174 -27.73 3.06 -25.68
CA LEU A 174 -28.51 3.39 -26.85
C LEU A 174 -28.03 2.41 -27.98
N LYS A 175 -28.94 1.52 -28.37
CA LYS A 175 -28.77 0.78 -29.61
C LYS A 175 -28.98 1.81 -30.73
N LEU A 176 -27.91 2.16 -31.41
CA LEU A 176 -27.97 2.81 -32.70
C LEU A 176 -28.41 1.75 -33.72
N ASN A 177 -29.59 1.98 -34.28
CA ASN A 177 -30.04 1.26 -35.50
C ASN A 177 -29.30 1.83 -36.71
#